data_ea3ce88c4a2d3d8626a406fd38d33b69
#
_entry.id   ea3ce88c4a2d3d8626a406fd38d33b69
#
_cell.length_a   1.000
_cell.length_b   1.000
_cell.length_c   1.000
_cell.angle_alpha   90.00
_cell.angle_beta   90.00
_cell.angle_gamma   90.00
#
_symmetry.space_group_name_H-M   'P 1'
#
loop_
_entity.id
_entity.type
_entity.pdbx_description
1 polymer ?
#
loop_
_entity_poly.entity_id
_entity_poly.type
_entity_poly.pdbx_seq_one_letter_code
_entity_poly.pdbx_strand_id
1 'polypeptide(L)'
;MNEDLKNILQLVEQYMKNKQQSKDWIPGKDFVNYSGPHFNEKEFSAAVESLLDGWLVMGDKSMRFERQFPKQFGKGHGVLTNSGSSANLLMMSAMKSKRLHNLPEGTKVLMPIAGFPTTLNPTLQVGFTPVFVDIELDTLNLDVDACERVLEQNPYKNHNVCTCVRQST
;
A
#
# COMPACT_ATOMS: atom_id res chain seq x y z
N MET A 1 8.45 -5.07 32.29
CA MET A 1 7.02 -4.86 31.91
C MET A 1 6.23 -4.94 33.20
N ASN A 2 5.39 -3.95 33.48
CA ASN A 2 4.53 -3.92 34.66
C ASN A 2 3.58 -5.14 34.64
N GLU A 3 3.30 -5.76 35.78
CA GLU A 3 2.43 -6.95 35.91
C GLU A 3 1.01 -6.64 35.42
N ASP A 4 0.50 -5.43 35.72
CA ASP A 4 -0.82 -5.00 35.25
C ASP A 4 -0.90 -4.92 33.73
N LEU A 5 0.12 -4.36 33.08
CA LEU A 5 0.21 -4.32 31.61
C LEU A 5 0.19 -5.73 31.02
N LYS A 6 0.94 -6.65 31.58
CA LYS A 6 0.98 -8.04 31.13
C LYS A 6 -0.40 -8.70 31.24
N ASN A 7 -1.11 -8.50 32.34
CA ASN A 7 -2.46 -9.02 32.55
C ASN A 7 -3.45 -8.43 31.53
N ILE A 8 -3.37 -7.13 31.26
CA ILE A 8 -4.22 -6.46 30.25
C ILE A 8 -3.97 -7.09 28.86
N LEU A 9 -2.71 -7.24 28.45
CA LEU A 9 -2.38 -7.80 27.14
C LEU A 9 -2.84 -9.27 27.02
N GLN A 10 -2.70 -10.06 28.07
CA GLN A 10 -3.22 -11.44 28.09
C GLN A 10 -4.74 -11.49 27.92
N LEU A 11 -5.47 -10.60 28.60
CA LEU A 11 -6.92 -10.51 28.43
C LEU A 11 -7.33 -10.10 27.00
N VAL A 12 -6.60 -9.17 26.39
CA VAL A 12 -6.80 -8.78 24.97
C VAL A 12 -6.60 -9.97 24.06
N GLU A 13 -5.48 -10.71 24.22
CA GLU A 13 -5.21 -11.89 23.42
C GLU A 13 -6.28 -12.96 23.57
N GLN A 14 -6.70 -13.25 24.79
CA GLN A 14 -7.76 -14.23 25.06
C GLN A 14 -9.08 -13.81 24.44
N TYR A 15 -9.47 -12.56 24.58
CA TYR A 15 -10.68 -12.01 23.96
C TYR A 15 -10.65 -12.17 22.44
N MET A 16 -9.53 -11.81 21.81
CA MET A 16 -9.40 -11.89 20.36
C MET A 16 -9.41 -13.32 19.83
N LYS A 17 -8.74 -14.26 20.51
CA LYS A 17 -8.83 -15.70 20.19
C LYS A 17 -10.25 -16.22 20.23
N ASN A 18 -11.00 -15.86 21.26
CA ASN A 18 -12.40 -16.27 21.40
C ASN A 18 -13.31 -15.65 20.31
N LYS A 19 -13.05 -14.39 19.96
CA LYS A 19 -13.80 -13.66 18.92
C LYS A 19 -13.52 -14.18 17.51
N GLN A 20 -12.30 -14.61 17.25
CA GLN A 20 -11.84 -15.10 15.95
C GLN A 20 -12.10 -16.58 15.74
N GLN A 21 -12.70 -17.29 16.69
CA GLN A 21 -13.17 -18.66 16.44
C GLN A 21 -14.06 -18.63 15.19
N SER A 22 -13.55 -19.23 14.12
CA SER A 22 -14.09 -19.11 12.78
C SER A 22 -15.52 -19.64 12.73
N LYS A 23 -16.43 -18.77 12.39
CA LYS A 23 -17.72 -19.19 11.85
C LYS A 23 -17.41 -19.74 10.45
N ASP A 24 -17.72 -21.01 10.19
CA ASP A 24 -17.58 -21.58 8.85
C ASP A 24 -18.35 -20.73 7.85
N TRP A 25 -17.67 -20.26 6.83
CA TRP A 25 -18.29 -19.49 5.77
C TRP A 25 -19.19 -20.39 4.93
N ILE A 26 -20.45 -20.00 4.75
CA ILE A 26 -21.44 -20.80 4.03
C ILE A 26 -21.71 -20.17 2.65
N PRO A 27 -21.37 -20.87 1.55
CA PRO A 27 -21.65 -20.43 0.18
C PRO A 27 -23.14 -20.10 0.00
N GLY A 28 -23.43 -18.94 -0.62
CA GLY A 28 -24.80 -18.48 -0.89
C GLY A 28 -25.55 -17.89 0.29
N LYS A 29 -24.97 -17.91 1.52
CA LYS A 29 -25.55 -17.28 2.72
C LYS A 29 -24.68 -16.14 3.26
N ASP A 30 -23.37 -16.36 3.34
CA ASP A 30 -22.44 -15.40 3.91
C ASP A 30 -21.89 -14.48 2.83
N PHE A 31 -21.72 -13.21 3.20
CA PHE A 31 -21.19 -12.21 2.28
C PHE A 31 -19.70 -12.43 2.03
N VAL A 32 -19.28 -12.34 0.78
CA VAL A 32 -17.87 -12.37 0.39
C VAL A 32 -17.32 -10.95 0.42
N ASN A 33 -16.43 -10.67 1.36
CA ASN A 33 -15.73 -9.40 1.41
C ASN A 33 -14.72 -9.33 0.28
N TYR A 34 -14.65 -8.20 -0.42
CA TYR A 34 -13.67 -7.99 -1.48
C TYR A 34 -12.22 -7.86 -0.94
N SER A 35 -12.07 -7.45 0.30
CA SER A 35 -10.80 -7.43 1.03
C SER A 35 -11.03 -7.44 2.54
N GLY A 36 -9.98 -7.65 3.29
CA GLY A 36 -10.00 -7.55 4.75
C GLY A 36 -8.61 -7.80 5.32
N PRO A 37 -8.28 -7.19 6.47
CA PRO A 37 -7.02 -7.49 7.15
C PRO A 37 -7.04 -8.89 7.74
N HIS A 38 -5.93 -9.59 7.65
CA HIS A 38 -5.69 -10.83 8.37
C HIS A 38 -4.95 -10.52 9.67
N PHE A 39 -5.70 -10.21 10.72
CA PHE A 39 -5.16 -9.93 12.05
C PHE A 39 -5.45 -11.09 13.00
N ASN A 40 -4.52 -11.35 13.89
CA ASN A 40 -4.72 -12.27 15.02
C ASN A 40 -4.59 -11.51 16.35
N GLU A 41 -4.58 -12.23 17.46
CA GLU A 41 -4.49 -11.66 18.80
C GLU A 41 -3.23 -10.82 19.04
N LYS A 42 -2.13 -11.13 18.32
CA LYS A 42 -0.83 -10.45 18.52
C LYS A 42 -0.83 -9.02 17.99
N GLU A 43 -1.44 -8.78 16.83
CA GLU A 43 -1.56 -7.43 16.29
C GLU A 43 -2.41 -6.53 17.20
N PHE A 44 -3.51 -7.09 17.77
CA PHE A 44 -4.33 -6.35 18.71
C PHE A 44 -3.60 -6.08 20.03
N SER A 45 -2.89 -7.06 20.58
CA SER A 45 -2.08 -6.91 21.78
C SER A 45 -1.01 -5.83 21.60
N ALA A 46 -0.28 -5.85 20.48
CA ALA A 46 0.74 -4.85 20.16
C ALA A 46 0.16 -3.44 19.97
N ALA A 47 -1.04 -3.32 19.40
CA ALA A 47 -1.72 -2.04 19.26
C ALA A 47 -2.15 -1.48 20.63
N VAL A 48 -2.73 -2.30 21.49
CA VAL A 48 -3.12 -1.91 22.86
C VAL A 48 -1.89 -1.50 23.67
N GLU A 49 -0.80 -2.27 23.60
CA GLU A 49 0.46 -1.89 24.24
C GLU A 49 0.93 -0.51 23.78
N SER A 50 0.90 -0.23 22.48
CA SER A 50 1.28 1.08 21.95
C SER A 50 0.39 2.22 22.44
N LEU A 51 -0.91 1.98 22.60
CA LEU A 51 -1.84 2.97 23.15
C LEU A 51 -1.56 3.26 24.62
N LEU A 52 -1.25 2.22 25.39
CA LEU A 52 -0.95 2.35 26.83
C LEU A 52 0.38 3.02 27.13
N ASP A 53 1.34 2.99 26.16
CA ASP A 53 2.56 3.79 26.24
C ASP A 53 2.30 5.30 26.24
N GLY A 54 1.10 5.73 25.76
CA GLY A 54 0.68 7.13 25.74
C GLY A 54 1.39 8.00 24.70
N TRP A 55 2.32 7.44 23.93
CA TRP A 55 3.00 8.16 22.84
C TRP A 55 2.26 7.96 21.52
N LEU A 56 1.31 8.89 21.22
CA LEU A 56 0.37 8.75 20.09
C LEU A 56 0.83 9.44 18.80
N VAL A 57 2.13 9.66 18.64
CA VAL A 57 2.77 10.19 17.42
C VAL A 57 3.86 9.23 16.95
N MET A 58 4.62 9.58 15.92
CA MET A 58 5.74 8.77 15.46
C MET A 58 6.72 8.50 16.61
N GLY A 59 6.96 7.23 16.87
CA GLY A 59 7.85 6.75 17.93
C GLY A 59 8.73 5.59 17.48
N ASP A 60 9.29 4.85 18.43
CA ASP A 60 10.24 3.77 18.17
C ASP A 60 9.71 2.69 17.24
N LYS A 61 8.42 2.32 17.34
CA LYS A 61 7.80 1.31 16.48
C LYS A 61 7.75 1.78 15.01
N SER A 62 7.41 3.05 14.78
CA SER A 62 7.41 3.67 13.44
C SER A 62 8.82 3.74 12.84
N MET A 63 9.79 4.23 13.62
CA MET A 63 11.19 4.30 13.19
C MET A 63 11.79 2.90 12.92
N ARG A 64 11.41 1.91 13.72
CA ARG A 64 11.82 0.52 13.49
C ARG A 64 11.22 -0.02 12.18
N PHE A 65 9.94 0.25 11.91
CA PHE A 65 9.28 -0.14 10.67
C PHE A 65 9.99 0.48 9.46
N GLU A 66 10.25 1.79 9.44
CA GLU A 66 10.94 2.48 8.36
C GLU A 66 12.35 1.95 8.08
N ARG A 67 13.03 1.41 9.10
CA ARG A 67 14.36 0.82 8.96
C ARG A 67 14.35 -0.65 8.53
N GLN A 68 13.35 -1.43 8.95
CA GLN A 68 13.34 -2.88 8.75
C GLN A 68 12.54 -3.32 7.52
N PHE A 69 11.36 -2.73 7.32
CA PHE A 69 10.47 -3.12 6.23
C PHE A 69 11.10 -2.96 4.84
N PRO A 70 11.78 -1.86 4.51
CA PRO A 70 12.38 -1.67 3.19
C PRO A 70 13.44 -2.70 2.83
N LYS A 71 14.12 -3.27 3.82
CA LYS A 71 15.16 -4.29 3.61
C LYS A 71 14.62 -5.56 2.96
N GLN A 72 13.35 -5.90 3.20
CA GLN A 72 12.69 -7.04 2.56
C GLN A 72 12.60 -6.88 1.02
N PHE A 73 12.67 -5.64 0.55
CA PHE A 73 12.65 -5.29 -0.87
C PHE A 73 14.02 -4.82 -1.40
N GLY A 74 15.10 -5.10 -0.65
CA GLY A 74 16.44 -4.66 -1.02
C GLY A 74 16.64 -3.14 -0.99
N LYS A 75 15.78 -2.40 -0.23
CA LYS A 75 15.88 -0.94 -0.09
C LYS A 75 16.51 -0.54 1.24
N GLY A 76 17.29 0.55 1.22
CA GLY A 76 17.98 1.04 2.42
C GLY A 76 17.07 1.84 3.37
N HIS A 77 16.05 2.50 2.82
CA HIS A 77 15.20 3.43 3.55
C HIS A 77 13.74 3.28 3.14
N GLY A 78 12.83 3.57 4.06
CA GLY A 78 11.41 3.69 3.83
C GLY A 78 10.82 4.89 4.56
N VAL A 79 9.66 5.32 4.15
CA VAL A 79 8.89 6.38 4.79
C VAL A 79 7.51 5.82 5.10
N LEU A 80 7.14 5.84 6.38
CA LEU A 80 5.82 5.42 6.82
C LEU A 80 4.80 6.52 6.52
N THR A 81 3.66 6.13 5.99
CA THR A 81 2.50 7.00 5.79
C THR A 81 1.28 6.43 6.50
N ASN A 82 0.24 7.23 6.65
CA ASN A 82 -1.00 6.81 7.30
C ASN A 82 -1.86 5.84 6.47
N SER A 83 -1.57 5.71 5.17
CA SER A 83 -2.31 4.84 4.25
C SER A 83 -1.54 4.57 2.97
N GLY A 84 -1.90 3.51 2.24
CA GLY A 84 -1.40 3.25 0.89
C GLY A 84 -1.72 4.37 -0.09
N SER A 85 -2.86 5.04 0.07
CA SER A 85 -3.24 6.22 -0.73
C SER A 85 -2.24 7.36 -0.57
N SER A 86 -1.85 7.65 0.66
CA SER A 86 -0.84 8.66 0.96
C SER A 86 0.56 8.24 0.48
N ALA A 87 0.88 6.94 0.52
CA ALA A 87 2.12 6.42 -0.02
C ALA A 87 2.21 6.65 -1.53
N ASN A 88 1.13 6.35 -2.27
CA ASN A 88 1.05 6.60 -3.71
C ASN A 88 1.18 8.09 -4.03
N LEU A 89 0.50 8.97 -3.28
CA LEU A 89 0.61 10.42 -3.48
C LEU A 89 2.04 10.92 -3.22
N LEU A 90 2.68 10.44 -2.14
CA LEU A 90 4.05 10.79 -1.83
C LEU A 90 5.02 10.35 -2.93
N MET A 91 4.84 9.13 -3.45
CA MET A 91 5.64 8.60 -4.56
C MET A 91 5.50 9.46 -5.82
N MET A 92 4.27 9.80 -6.22
CA MET A 92 4.03 10.64 -7.41
C MET A 92 4.58 12.07 -7.19
N SER A 93 4.43 12.62 -6.00
CA SER A 93 5.01 13.93 -5.66
C SER A 93 6.54 13.91 -5.70
N ALA A 94 7.16 12.82 -5.28
CA ALA A 94 8.61 12.64 -5.37
C ALA A 94 9.09 12.64 -6.82
N MET A 95 8.37 12.01 -7.74
CA MET A 95 8.68 12.00 -9.18
C MET A 95 8.67 13.42 -9.78
N LYS A 96 7.77 14.28 -9.31
CA LYS A 96 7.69 15.70 -9.73
C LYS A 96 8.73 16.60 -9.05
N SER A 97 9.32 16.14 -7.96
CA SER A 97 10.26 16.95 -7.17
C SER A 97 11.50 17.34 -7.99
N LYS A 98 11.86 18.64 -7.97
CA LYS A 98 13.07 19.17 -8.61
C LYS A 98 14.37 18.54 -8.08
N ARG A 99 14.34 18.01 -6.86
CA ARG A 99 15.51 17.37 -6.23
C ARG A 99 15.71 15.91 -6.64
N LEU A 100 14.68 15.28 -7.24
CA LEU A 100 14.71 13.87 -7.62
C LEU A 100 14.65 13.72 -9.15
N HIS A 101 13.46 13.54 -9.70
CA HIS A 101 13.32 13.24 -11.13
C HIS A 101 12.90 14.44 -11.96
N ASN A 102 12.33 15.48 -11.32
CA ASN A 102 11.86 16.71 -11.95
C ASN A 102 10.98 16.46 -13.20
N LEU A 103 10.11 15.45 -13.13
CA LEU A 103 9.24 15.14 -14.25
C LEU A 103 8.24 16.30 -14.48
N PRO A 104 8.08 16.74 -15.75
CA PRO A 104 7.22 17.86 -16.07
C PRO A 104 5.73 17.52 -15.91
N GLU A 105 4.91 18.54 -15.85
CA GLU A 105 3.45 18.42 -15.95
C GLU A 105 3.06 17.74 -17.26
N GLY A 106 2.00 16.92 -17.24
CA GLY A 106 1.59 16.14 -18.40
C GLY A 106 2.41 14.87 -18.64
N THR A 107 3.42 14.57 -17.80
CA THR A 107 4.14 13.27 -17.86
C THR A 107 3.13 12.14 -17.86
N LYS A 108 3.25 11.23 -18.81
CA LYS A 108 2.34 10.09 -18.96
C LYS A 108 2.73 8.96 -18.01
N VAL A 109 1.73 8.40 -17.34
CA VAL A 109 1.89 7.29 -16.39
C VAL A 109 1.03 6.12 -16.83
N LEU A 110 1.64 4.99 -17.18
CA LEU A 110 0.92 3.75 -17.48
C LEU A 110 0.34 3.17 -16.20
N MET A 111 -0.92 2.76 -16.27
CA MET A 111 -1.60 2.14 -15.15
C MET A 111 -2.70 1.18 -15.63
N PRO A 112 -3.04 0.14 -14.84
CA PRO A 112 -4.12 -0.74 -15.17
C PRO A 112 -5.46 0.00 -15.16
N ILE A 113 -6.34 -0.31 -16.13
CA ILE A 113 -7.71 0.23 -16.16
C ILE A 113 -8.55 -0.33 -15.01
N ALA A 114 -8.34 -1.58 -14.65
CA ALA A 114 -8.95 -2.21 -13.49
C ALA A 114 -8.06 -2.00 -12.26
N GLY A 115 -8.44 -1.10 -11.38
CA GLY A 115 -7.65 -0.79 -10.20
C GLY A 115 -8.42 0.06 -9.19
N PHE A 116 -7.77 0.31 -8.06
CA PHE A 116 -8.36 1.15 -7.02
C PHE A 116 -8.17 2.64 -7.37
N PRO A 117 -9.14 3.53 -7.01
CA PRO A 117 -9.04 4.96 -7.34
C PRO A 117 -7.74 5.64 -6.88
N THR A 118 -7.11 5.13 -5.83
CA THR A 118 -5.85 5.66 -5.31
C THR A 118 -4.62 5.31 -6.16
N THR A 119 -4.78 4.52 -7.22
CA THR A 119 -3.76 4.38 -8.27
C THR A 119 -3.83 5.54 -9.26
N LEU A 120 -5.04 5.99 -9.58
CA LEU A 120 -5.30 7.08 -10.53
C LEU A 120 -5.14 8.47 -9.89
N ASN A 121 -5.80 8.69 -8.74
CA ASN A 121 -5.93 10.02 -8.15
C ASN A 121 -4.60 10.75 -7.90
N PRO A 122 -3.56 10.12 -7.35
CA PRO A 122 -2.26 10.76 -7.15
C PRO A 122 -1.62 11.26 -8.45
N THR A 123 -1.78 10.51 -9.54
CA THR A 123 -1.30 10.89 -10.88
C THR A 123 -1.92 12.20 -11.33
N LEU A 124 -3.24 12.33 -11.20
CA LEU A 124 -3.97 13.55 -11.55
C LEU A 124 -3.63 14.71 -10.61
N GLN A 125 -3.51 14.44 -9.30
CA GLN A 125 -3.20 15.46 -8.29
C GLN A 125 -1.85 16.15 -8.52
N VAL A 126 -0.86 15.42 -9.01
CA VAL A 126 0.45 16.01 -9.33
C VAL A 126 0.52 16.59 -10.75
N GLY A 127 -0.55 16.53 -11.53
CA GLY A 127 -0.64 17.07 -12.89
C GLY A 127 -0.01 16.14 -13.93
N PHE A 128 0.10 14.83 -13.66
CA PHE A 128 0.49 13.85 -14.66
C PHE A 128 -0.72 13.33 -15.43
N THR A 129 -0.48 12.71 -16.58
CA THR A 129 -1.52 12.21 -17.48
C THR A 129 -1.58 10.67 -17.38
N PRO A 130 -2.72 10.09 -16.94
CA PRO A 130 -2.87 8.64 -16.92
C PRO A 130 -2.98 8.09 -18.34
N VAL A 131 -2.35 6.94 -18.57
CA VAL A 131 -2.49 6.12 -19.77
C VAL A 131 -2.95 4.75 -19.33
N PHE A 132 -4.19 4.43 -19.60
CA PHE A 132 -4.78 3.15 -19.18
C PHE A 132 -4.36 2.03 -20.11
N VAL A 133 -4.02 0.90 -19.51
CA VAL A 133 -3.70 -0.35 -20.19
C VAL A 133 -4.57 -1.44 -19.59
N ASP A 134 -4.95 -2.43 -20.39
CA ASP A 134 -5.78 -3.54 -19.95
C ASP A 134 -5.02 -4.46 -18.98
N ILE A 135 -5.73 -5.40 -18.40
CA ILE A 135 -5.21 -6.41 -17.49
C ILE A 135 -5.29 -7.78 -18.13
N GLU A 136 -4.38 -8.68 -17.77
CA GLU A 136 -4.46 -10.09 -18.08
C GLU A 136 -5.56 -10.74 -17.23
N LEU A 137 -6.48 -11.48 -17.86
CA LEU A 137 -7.58 -12.12 -17.14
C LEU A 137 -7.13 -13.23 -16.18
N ASP A 138 -6.06 -13.94 -16.52
CA ASP A 138 -5.57 -15.06 -15.71
C ASP A 138 -4.84 -14.61 -14.44
N THR A 139 -4.13 -13.49 -14.50
CA THR A 139 -3.31 -13.01 -13.39
C THR A 139 -3.89 -11.78 -12.70
N LEU A 140 -4.84 -11.10 -13.33
CA LEU A 140 -5.39 -9.80 -12.96
C LEU A 140 -4.33 -8.71 -12.80
N ASN A 141 -3.14 -8.93 -13.34
CA ASN A 141 -2.06 -7.94 -13.41
C ASN A 141 -2.15 -7.13 -14.70
N LEU A 142 -1.38 -6.05 -14.75
CA LEU A 142 -1.21 -5.23 -15.94
C LEU A 142 -0.72 -6.09 -17.12
N ASP A 143 -1.39 -6.00 -18.28
CA ASP A 143 -0.96 -6.65 -19.51
C ASP A 143 0.34 -6.00 -20.03
N VAL A 144 1.44 -6.73 -19.89
CA VAL A 144 2.79 -6.25 -20.26
C VAL A 144 2.91 -6.06 -21.77
N ASP A 145 2.34 -6.96 -22.55
CA ASP A 145 2.37 -6.87 -24.02
C ASP A 145 1.58 -5.66 -24.52
N ALA A 146 0.45 -5.36 -23.86
CA ALA A 146 -0.30 -4.14 -24.13
C ALA A 146 0.49 -2.88 -23.73
N CYS A 147 1.26 -2.91 -22.64
CA CYS A 147 2.16 -1.84 -22.27
C CYS A 147 3.23 -1.58 -23.36
N GLU A 148 3.85 -2.63 -23.86
CA GLU A 148 4.86 -2.54 -24.91
C GLU A 148 4.26 -1.91 -26.18
N ARG A 149 3.09 -2.37 -26.62
CA ARG A 149 2.36 -1.79 -27.77
C ARG A 149 2.09 -0.29 -27.59
N VAL A 150 1.67 0.13 -26.39
CA VAL A 150 1.43 1.54 -26.08
C VAL A 150 2.71 2.35 -26.13
N LEU A 151 3.83 1.80 -25.65
CA LEU A 151 5.13 2.45 -25.67
C LEU A 151 5.67 2.60 -27.11
N GLU A 152 5.50 1.59 -27.96
CA GLU A 152 5.91 1.63 -29.36
C GLU A 152 5.13 2.65 -30.18
N GLN A 153 3.82 2.73 -29.97
CA GLN A 153 2.93 3.67 -30.65
C GLN A 153 3.13 5.13 -30.22
N ASN A 154 3.71 5.32 -29.07
CA ASN A 154 4.03 6.63 -28.51
C ASN A 154 5.54 6.74 -28.31
N PRO A 155 6.34 7.01 -29.35
CA PRO A 155 7.79 7.11 -29.22
C PRO A 155 8.15 8.32 -28.35
N TYR A 156 8.24 8.09 -27.06
CA TYR A 156 8.67 9.10 -26.07
C TYR A 156 10.18 9.34 -26.20
N LYS A 157 10.59 9.95 -27.31
CA LYS A 157 11.99 10.23 -27.59
C LYS A 157 12.63 11.27 -26.68
N ASN A 158 11.86 11.95 -25.83
CA ASN A 158 12.39 12.96 -24.93
C ASN A 158 11.84 12.76 -23.51
N HIS A 159 12.52 11.96 -22.71
CA HIS A 159 12.55 11.96 -21.23
C HIS A 159 11.24 11.95 -20.40
N ASN A 160 10.08 11.76 -20.97
CA ASN A 160 8.85 11.59 -20.19
C ASN A 160 8.67 10.11 -19.86
N VAL A 161 9.35 9.69 -18.82
CA VAL A 161 9.40 8.31 -18.36
C VAL A 161 8.01 7.85 -17.95
N CYS A 162 7.62 6.72 -18.49
CA CYS A 162 6.49 5.99 -18.07
C CYS A 162 6.80 5.22 -16.79
N THR A 163 6.12 5.52 -15.71
CA THR A 163 6.27 4.78 -14.45
C THR A 163 5.12 3.81 -14.33
N CYS A 164 5.42 2.50 -14.27
CA CYS A 164 4.45 1.47 -13.95
C CYS A 164 4.26 1.42 -12.43
N VAL A 165 3.09 1.78 -11.95
CA VAL A 165 2.72 1.55 -10.55
C VAL A 165 2.27 0.11 -10.42
N ARG A 166 3.17 -0.77 -9.97
CA ARG A 166 2.84 -2.14 -9.64
C ARG A 166 2.11 -2.16 -8.30
N GLN A 167 0.85 -2.51 -8.28
CA GLN A 167 0.19 -2.86 -7.03
C GLN A 167 0.78 -4.20 -6.57
N SER A 168 1.50 -4.19 -5.45
CA SER A 168 1.82 -5.43 -4.74
C SER A 168 0.55 -5.89 -4.04
N THR A 169 0.00 -7.00 -4.48
CA THR A 169 -0.98 -7.81 -3.73
C THR A 169 -0.35 -8.34 -2.46
#